data_5790e45a008889b5d3af905f886cd265
#
_entry.id   5790e45a008889b5d3af905f886cd265
#
_cell.length_a   1.000
_cell.length_b   1.000
_cell.length_c   1.000
_cell.angle_alpha   90.00
_cell.angle_beta   90.00
_cell.angle_gamma   90.00
#
_symmetry.space_group_name_H-M   'P 1'
#
loop_
_entity.id
_entity.type
_entity.pdbx_description
1 polymer ?
#
loop_
_entity_poly.entity_id
_entity_poly.type
_entity_poly.pdbx_seq_one_letter_code
_entity_poly.pdbx_strand_id
1 'polypeptide(L)'
;MKKIKVGYLPLYIKLYDDSNPHYRDPMVDYMHMLIKMLESQGLEVVLADEVCRIKPEFDRAAKKFNDAGVSAVITQHLAYSPSLESIEALLSLDAPIIVFDTTPDYQLLKVANYKGCISANHGIHGVQDMCNLLKRNGDRHPEA
;
A
#
# COMPACT_ATOMS: atom_id res chain seq x y z
N MET A 1 -12.87 9.74 -23.07
CA MET A 1 -13.38 9.71 -21.67
C MET A 1 -12.25 10.08 -20.73
N LYS A 2 -12.53 10.87 -19.68
CA LYS A 2 -11.53 11.17 -18.64
C LYS A 2 -11.26 9.89 -17.85
N LYS A 3 -10.00 9.48 -17.72
CA LYS A 3 -9.63 8.30 -16.92
C LYS A 3 -9.93 8.56 -15.45
N ILE A 4 -10.35 7.52 -14.74
CA ILE A 4 -10.48 7.56 -13.27
C ILE A 4 -9.07 7.54 -12.68
N LYS A 5 -8.77 8.54 -11.85
CA LYS A 5 -7.49 8.69 -11.21
C LYS A 5 -7.52 8.04 -9.82
N VAL A 6 -6.56 7.16 -9.54
CA VAL A 6 -6.43 6.48 -8.25
C VAL A 6 -5.04 6.68 -7.66
N GLY A 7 -4.97 6.94 -6.36
CA GLY A 7 -3.71 6.91 -5.62
C GLY A 7 -3.27 5.47 -5.37
N TYR A 8 -1.97 5.21 -5.41
CA TYR A 8 -1.40 3.91 -5.05
C TYR A 8 -0.36 4.08 -3.96
N LEU A 9 -0.66 3.54 -2.79
CA LEU A 9 0.14 3.67 -1.57
C LEU A 9 0.78 2.32 -1.20
N PRO A 10 2.07 2.11 -1.48
CA PRO A 10 2.79 0.94 -1.01
C PRO A 10 3.27 1.13 0.43
N LEU A 11 2.93 0.19 1.31
CA LEU A 11 3.31 0.19 2.72
C LEU A 11 4.36 -0.90 2.99
N TYR A 12 5.35 -0.55 3.81
CA TYR A 12 6.46 -1.44 4.16
C TYR A 12 7.01 -1.09 5.54
N ILE A 13 7.89 -1.91 6.08
CA ILE A 13 8.56 -1.66 7.36
C ILE A 13 10.02 -1.25 7.16
N LYS A 14 10.42 -0.13 7.73
CA LYS A 14 11.79 0.39 7.65
C LYS A 14 12.85 -0.59 8.16
N LEU A 15 12.52 -1.36 9.20
CA LEU A 15 13.43 -2.35 9.80
C LEU A 15 14.00 -3.35 8.78
N TYR A 16 13.22 -3.74 7.78
CA TYR A 16 13.71 -4.68 6.76
C TYR A 16 14.71 -4.02 5.82
N ASP A 17 14.49 -2.76 5.45
CA ASP A 17 15.44 -1.99 4.64
C ASP A 17 16.77 -1.75 5.39
N ASP A 18 16.68 -1.45 6.69
CA ASP A 18 17.87 -1.26 7.54
C ASP A 18 18.69 -2.55 7.65
N SER A 19 18.05 -3.71 7.58
CA SER A 19 18.69 -5.02 7.63
C SER A 19 19.23 -5.47 6.27
N ASN A 20 18.51 -5.21 5.19
CA ASN A 20 18.89 -5.56 3.81
C ASN A 20 18.06 -4.73 2.80
N PRO A 21 18.65 -3.68 2.20
CA PRO A 21 17.93 -2.80 1.26
C PRO A 21 17.40 -3.50 0.01
N HIS A 22 17.95 -4.65 -0.37
CA HIS A 22 17.49 -5.44 -1.52
C HIS A 22 16.37 -6.45 -1.18
N TYR A 23 15.95 -6.49 0.08
CA TYR A 23 14.98 -7.46 0.53
C TYR A 23 13.59 -7.25 -0.12
N ARG A 24 13.27 -6.00 -0.44
CA ARG A 24 11.99 -5.61 -1.03
C ARG A 24 11.94 -5.66 -2.56
N ASP A 25 13.08 -5.88 -3.25
CA ASP A 25 13.13 -5.80 -4.72
C ASP A 25 12.05 -6.67 -5.40
N PRO A 26 11.88 -7.96 -5.05
CA PRO A 26 10.81 -8.78 -5.66
C PRO A 26 9.39 -8.28 -5.34
N MET A 27 9.20 -7.64 -4.19
CA MET A 27 7.91 -7.09 -3.77
C MET A 27 7.57 -5.83 -4.58
N VAL A 28 8.58 -5.01 -4.87
CA VAL A 28 8.46 -3.82 -5.73
C VAL A 28 8.16 -4.23 -7.18
N ASP A 29 8.81 -5.27 -7.69
CA ASP A 29 8.51 -5.83 -9.01
C ASP A 29 7.06 -6.30 -9.11
N TYR A 30 6.57 -6.99 -8.10
CA TYR A 30 5.17 -7.42 -8.00
C TYR A 30 4.22 -6.20 -7.96
N MET A 31 4.52 -5.20 -7.17
CA MET A 31 3.76 -3.94 -7.13
C MET A 31 3.67 -3.30 -8.52
N HIS A 32 4.77 -3.19 -9.24
CA HIS A 32 4.76 -2.62 -10.60
C HIS A 32 3.93 -3.44 -11.58
N MET A 33 3.94 -4.77 -11.45
CA MET A 33 3.05 -5.64 -12.24
C MET A 33 1.58 -5.33 -11.97
N LEU A 34 1.19 -5.16 -10.70
CA LEU A 34 -0.18 -4.81 -10.31
C LEU A 34 -0.59 -3.42 -10.82
N ILE A 35 0.30 -2.43 -10.74
CA ILE A 35 0.05 -1.08 -11.27
C ILE A 35 -0.23 -1.15 -12.79
N LYS A 36 0.60 -1.85 -13.54
CA LYS A 36 0.38 -2.05 -14.98
C LYS A 36 -0.95 -2.74 -15.29
N MET A 37 -1.35 -3.70 -14.46
CA MET A 37 -2.65 -4.35 -14.57
C MET A 37 -3.80 -3.34 -14.37
N LEU A 38 -3.74 -2.50 -13.35
CA LEU A 38 -4.74 -1.46 -13.09
C LEU A 38 -4.81 -0.45 -14.24
N GLU A 39 -3.67 -0.01 -14.76
CA GLU A 39 -3.58 0.90 -15.91
C GLU A 39 -4.17 0.27 -17.19
N SER A 40 -3.99 -1.03 -17.39
CA SER A 40 -4.58 -1.77 -18.51
C SER A 40 -6.11 -1.83 -18.46
N GLN A 41 -6.69 -1.68 -17.26
CA GLN A 41 -8.14 -1.57 -17.06
C GLN A 41 -8.65 -0.13 -17.23
N GLY A 42 -7.83 0.79 -17.66
CA GLY A 42 -8.21 2.17 -17.96
C GLY A 42 -8.08 3.16 -16.80
N LEU A 43 -7.47 2.76 -15.69
CA LEU A 43 -7.18 3.66 -14.57
C LEU A 43 -5.95 4.53 -14.87
N GLU A 44 -5.90 5.72 -14.27
CA GLU A 44 -4.69 6.56 -14.18
C GLU A 44 -4.15 6.41 -12.76
N VAL A 45 -2.99 5.77 -12.61
CA VAL A 45 -2.40 5.50 -11.30
C VAL A 45 -1.44 6.61 -10.89
N VAL A 46 -1.72 7.25 -9.76
CA VAL A 46 -0.83 8.20 -9.08
C VAL A 46 -0.08 7.43 -7.99
N LEU A 47 1.14 6.99 -8.29
CA LEU A 47 1.98 6.27 -7.33
C LEU A 47 2.58 7.24 -6.31
N ALA A 48 2.68 6.84 -5.02
CA ALA A 48 3.50 7.53 -4.04
C ALA A 48 4.96 7.64 -4.52
N ASP A 49 5.67 8.70 -4.14
CA ASP A 49 7.04 8.95 -4.63
C ASP A 49 8.05 7.90 -4.16
N GLU A 50 7.68 7.17 -3.11
CA GLU A 50 8.51 6.14 -2.49
C GLU A 50 7.63 5.04 -1.88
N VAL A 51 8.22 3.89 -1.58
CA VAL A 51 7.61 2.88 -0.71
C VAL A 51 7.58 3.44 0.71
N CYS A 52 6.38 3.66 1.27
CA CYS A 52 6.20 4.37 2.52
C CYS A 52 6.44 3.45 3.73
N ARG A 53 7.27 3.90 4.68
CA ARG A 53 7.77 3.13 5.83
C ARG A 53 7.62 3.86 7.15
N ILE A 54 7.65 5.20 7.12
CA ILE A 54 7.62 6.09 8.29
C ILE A 54 6.66 7.25 8.04
N LYS A 55 6.16 7.83 9.12
CA LYS A 55 5.13 8.87 9.09
C LYS A 55 5.38 9.98 8.05
N PRO A 56 6.58 10.61 7.93
CA PRO A 56 6.79 11.68 6.95
C PRO A 56 6.61 11.25 5.50
N GLU A 57 6.89 9.98 5.18
CA GLU A 57 6.70 9.41 3.84
C GLU A 57 5.22 9.25 3.53
N PHE A 58 4.44 8.78 4.51
CA PHE A 58 2.98 8.69 4.40
C PHE A 58 2.31 10.06 4.29
N ASP A 59 2.76 11.06 5.07
CA ASP A 59 2.23 12.42 5.01
C ASP A 59 2.45 13.04 3.62
N ARG A 60 3.63 12.84 3.00
CA ARG A 60 3.90 13.29 1.62
C ARG A 60 3.00 12.60 0.61
N ALA A 61 2.81 11.29 0.75
CA ALA A 61 1.95 10.53 -0.15
C ALA A 61 0.49 10.99 -0.06
N ALA A 62 -0.05 11.17 1.15
CA ALA A 62 -1.41 11.65 1.34
C ALA A 62 -1.61 13.05 0.74
N LYS A 63 -0.67 13.97 0.99
CA LYS A 63 -0.71 15.30 0.36
C LYS A 63 -0.72 15.21 -1.15
N LYS A 64 0.15 14.38 -1.75
CA LYS A 64 0.21 14.18 -3.21
C LYS A 64 -1.12 13.69 -3.77
N PHE A 65 -1.76 12.74 -3.09
CA PHE A 65 -3.05 12.19 -3.54
C PHE A 65 -4.17 13.23 -3.46
N ASN A 66 -4.24 13.99 -2.38
CA ASN A 66 -5.23 15.07 -2.24
C ASN A 66 -5.00 16.16 -3.29
N ASP A 67 -3.75 16.61 -3.50
CA ASP A 67 -3.39 17.60 -4.53
C ASP A 67 -3.74 17.10 -5.94
N ALA A 68 -3.60 15.79 -6.21
CA ALA A 68 -3.92 15.18 -7.49
C ALA A 68 -5.43 14.98 -7.70
N GLY A 69 -6.25 15.10 -6.66
CA GLY A 69 -7.69 14.88 -6.70
C GLY A 69 -8.03 13.45 -7.13
N VAL A 70 -7.42 12.46 -6.50
CA VAL A 70 -7.70 11.06 -6.80
C VAL A 70 -9.10 10.67 -6.34
N SER A 71 -9.74 9.73 -7.06
CA SER A 71 -11.09 9.25 -6.74
C SER A 71 -11.11 8.20 -5.63
N ALA A 72 -9.99 7.51 -5.42
CA ALA A 72 -9.76 6.55 -4.34
C ALA A 72 -8.27 6.37 -4.12
N VAL A 73 -7.88 5.87 -2.95
CA VAL A 73 -6.49 5.46 -2.64
C VAL A 73 -6.45 3.95 -2.42
N ILE A 74 -5.67 3.25 -3.24
CA ILE A 74 -5.41 1.82 -3.11
C ILE A 74 -4.19 1.65 -2.20
N THR A 75 -4.34 0.91 -1.11
CA THR A 75 -3.23 0.57 -0.20
C THR A 75 -2.77 -0.85 -0.45
N GLN A 76 -1.46 -1.06 -0.61
CA GLN A 76 -0.85 -2.39 -0.71
C GLN A 76 0.24 -2.55 0.33
N HIS A 77 0.11 -3.53 1.21
CA HIS A 77 1.19 -3.96 2.08
C HIS A 77 2.15 -4.86 1.29
N LEU A 78 3.36 -4.35 1.00
CA LEU A 78 4.42 -5.15 0.36
C LEU A 78 4.97 -6.22 1.30
N ALA A 79 4.94 -5.93 2.60
CA ALA A 79 5.18 -6.80 3.74
C ALA A 79 4.43 -6.22 4.94
N TYR A 80 4.74 -6.64 6.17
CA TYR A 80 4.24 -5.94 7.35
C TYR A 80 4.60 -4.45 7.31
N SER A 81 3.70 -3.60 7.78
CA SER A 81 3.93 -2.17 7.99
C SER A 81 3.27 -1.73 9.30
N PRO A 82 3.98 -1.02 10.19
CA PRO A 82 3.39 -0.53 11.44
C PRO A 82 2.31 0.51 11.16
N SER A 83 1.08 0.22 11.53
CA SER A 83 -0.09 1.05 11.22
C SER A 83 -0.06 2.43 11.87
N LEU A 84 0.64 2.58 13.00
CA LEU A 84 0.82 3.88 13.66
C LEU A 84 1.59 4.90 12.80
N GLU A 85 2.44 4.43 11.89
CA GLU A 85 3.16 5.30 10.97
C GLU A 85 2.25 5.90 9.89
N SER A 86 1.20 5.18 9.48
CA SER A 86 0.34 5.55 8.36
C SER A 86 -1.01 6.16 8.75
N ILE A 87 -1.51 5.89 9.97
CA ILE A 87 -2.90 6.17 10.33
C ILE A 87 -3.30 7.63 10.18
N GLU A 88 -2.48 8.58 10.63
CA GLU A 88 -2.82 10.00 10.54
C GLU A 88 -2.89 10.47 9.07
N ALA A 89 -1.95 10.01 8.24
CA ALA A 89 -1.94 10.30 6.81
C ALA A 89 -3.17 9.73 6.11
N LEU A 90 -3.54 8.48 6.43
CA LEU A 90 -4.73 7.83 5.88
C LEU A 90 -6.03 8.54 6.27
N LEU A 91 -6.13 9.00 7.54
CA LEU A 91 -7.29 9.78 8.01
C LEU A 91 -7.36 11.19 7.40
N SER A 92 -6.27 11.70 6.83
CA SER A 92 -6.21 13.00 6.16
C SER A 92 -6.57 12.95 4.66
N LEU A 93 -6.82 11.78 4.11
CA LEU A 93 -7.21 11.61 2.70
C LEU A 93 -8.61 12.15 2.45
N ASP A 94 -8.79 12.86 1.32
CA ASP A 94 -10.08 13.35 0.85
C ASP A 94 -10.86 12.28 0.05
N ALA A 95 -10.22 11.15 -0.22
CA ALA A 95 -10.75 10.06 -1.03
C ALA A 95 -10.89 8.75 -0.22
N PRO A 96 -11.83 7.87 -0.55
CA PRO A 96 -11.99 6.59 0.11
C PRO A 96 -10.77 5.69 -0.08
N ILE A 97 -10.52 4.82 0.91
CA ILE A 97 -9.41 3.87 0.91
C ILE A 97 -9.92 2.52 0.43
N ILE A 98 -9.22 1.96 -0.56
CA ILE A 98 -9.41 0.59 -1.02
C ILE A 98 -8.24 -0.24 -0.48
N VAL A 99 -8.53 -1.12 0.46
CA VAL A 99 -7.52 -2.02 1.02
C VAL A 99 -7.30 -3.18 0.05
N PHE A 100 -6.12 -3.19 -0.57
CA PHE A 100 -5.75 -4.23 -1.52
C PHE A 100 -4.79 -5.22 -0.86
N ASP A 101 -5.38 -6.19 -0.16
CA ASP A 101 -4.63 -7.29 0.47
C ASP A 101 -4.34 -8.36 -0.59
N THR A 102 -3.07 -8.44 -1.00
CA THR A 102 -2.62 -9.36 -2.05
C THR A 102 -1.21 -9.85 -1.77
N THR A 103 -0.91 -11.04 -2.26
CA THR A 103 0.39 -11.69 -2.10
C THR A 103 0.95 -12.14 -3.45
N PRO A 104 2.28 -12.14 -3.65
CA PRO A 104 2.88 -12.56 -4.90
C PRO A 104 2.76 -14.07 -5.15
N ASP A 105 2.64 -14.88 -4.09
CA ASP A 105 2.69 -16.34 -4.20
C ASP A 105 1.32 -16.97 -3.90
N TYR A 106 0.83 -17.77 -4.83
CA TYR A 106 -0.43 -18.50 -4.66
C TYR A 106 -0.30 -19.69 -3.67
N GLN A 107 0.88 -20.31 -3.59
CA GLN A 107 1.16 -21.43 -2.69
C GLN A 107 2.55 -21.30 -2.07
N LEU A 108 2.59 -20.87 -0.81
CA LEU A 108 3.85 -20.60 -0.09
C LEU A 108 4.79 -21.80 -0.02
N LEU A 109 4.25 -23.01 0.22
CA LEU A 109 5.04 -24.22 0.50
C LEU A 109 5.63 -24.89 -0.75
N LYS A 110 5.18 -24.55 -1.95
CA LYS A 110 5.59 -25.25 -3.19
C LYS A 110 6.45 -24.39 -4.11
N VAL A 111 6.33 -23.09 -4.05
CA VAL A 111 6.88 -22.17 -5.07
C VAL A 111 7.82 -21.12 -4.45
N ALA A 112 7.57 -20.71 -3.23
CA ALA A 112 8.28 -19.64 -2.58
C ALA A 112 9.62 -20.11 -2.00
N ASN A 113 10.66 -20.19 -2.82
CA ASN A 113 12.00 -20.56 -2.40
C ASN A 113 13.02 -19.41 -2.62
N TYR A 114 12.57 -18.17 -2.46
CA TYR A 114 13.45 -17.02 -2.53
C TYR A 114 13.62 -16.40 -1.14
N LYS A 115 14.73 -15.70 -0.93
CA LYS A 115 14.98 -14.99 0.33
C LYS A 115 13.93 -13.91 0.53
N GLY A 116 13.19 -13.99 1.63
CA GLY A 116 12.13 -13.03 1.93
C GLY A 116 10.72 -13.45 1.50
N CYS A 117 10.54 -14.66 0.99
CA CYS A 117 9.22 -15.15 0.57
C CYS A 117 8.15 -15.08 1.67
N ILE A 118 8.51 -15.38 2.91
CA ILE A 118 7.58 -15.27 4.06
C ILE A 118 7.14 -13.82 4.23
N SER A 119 8.07 -12.88 4.25
CA SER A 119 7.77 -11.46 4.46
C SER A 119 6.97 -10.86 3.31
N ALA A 120 7.24 -11.27 2.07
CA ALA A 120 6.48 -10.83 0.89
C ALA A 120 5.03 -11.30 0.91
N ASN A 121 4.72 -12.37 1.64
CA ASN A 121 3.39 -12.95 1.78
C ASN A 121 2.75 -12.68 3.17
N HIS A 122 3.31 -11.73 3.93
CA HIS A 122 2.93 -11.46 5.33
C HIS A 122 2.29 -10.07 5.53
N GLY A 123 1.72 -9.49 4.47
CA GLY A 123 1.06 -8.18 4.52
C GLY A 123 -0.20 -8.16 5.39
N ILE A 124 -0.91 -9.28 5.48
CA ILE A 124 -2.23 -9.38 6.13
C ILE A 124 -2.23 -8.87 7.59
N HIS A 125 -1.16 -9.07 8.36
CA HIS A 125 -1.09 -8.58 9.73
C HIS A 125 -1.07 -7.05 9.79
N GLY A 126 -0.35 -6.40 8.88
CA GLY A 126 -0.37 -4.94 8.74
C GLY A 126 -1.75 -4.44 8.27
N VAL A 127 -2.39 -5.16 7.36
CA VAL A 127 -3.76 -4.87 6.91
C VAL A 127 -4.74 -4.91 8.07
N GLN A 128 -4.69 -5.96 8.89
CA GLN A 128 -5.57 -6.10 10.07
C GLN A 128 -5.36 -4.96 11.07
N ASP A 129 -4.11 -4.61 11.38
CA ASP A 129 -3.77 -3.50 12.27
C ASP A 129 -4.29 -2.17 11.71
N MET A 130 -4.04 -1.89 10.45
CA MET A 130 -4.47 -0.67 9.77
C MET A 130 -6.00 -0.53 9.77
N CYS A 131 -6.72 -1.58 9.38
CA CYS A 131 -8.18 -1.57 9.36
C CYS A 131 -8.77 -1.39 10.77
N ASN A 132 -8.16 -2.01 11.80
CA ASN A 132 -8.58 -1.83 13.18
C ASN A 132 -8.38 -0.38 13.65
N LEU A 133 -7.25 0.25 13.32
CA LEU A 133 -7.00 1.65 13.67
C LEU A 133 -7.93 2.61 12.91
N LEU A 134 -8.16 2.40 11.62
CA LEU A 134 -9.12 3.18 10.83
C LEU A 134 -10.51 3.12 11.47
N LYS A 135 -10.98 1.92 11.79
CA LYS A 135 -12.29 1.72 12.44
C LYS A 135 -12.38 2.40 13.81
N ARG A 136 -11.33 2.34 14.63
CA ARG A 136 -11.30 2.97 15.96
C ARG A 136 -11.27 4.49 15.93
N ASN A 137 -10.64 5.07 14.92
CA ASN A 137 -10.53 6.53 14.79
C ASN A 137 -11.71 7.16 14.05
N GLY A 138 -12.71 6.36 13.71
CA GLY A 138 -13.86 6.78 12.93
C GLY A 138 -13.48 6.97 11.47
N ASP A 139 -13.95 6.05 10.65
CA ASP A 139 -13.86 6.20 9.21
C ASP A 139 -14.57 7.52 8.86
N ARG A 140 -13.83 8.51 8.39
CA ARG A 140 -14.38 9.82 8.03
C ARG A 140 -15.16 9.78 6.70
N HIS A 141 -15.15 8.62 6.06
CA HIS A 141 -15.93 8.37 4.87
C HIS A 141 -17.15 7.53 5.26
N PRO A 142 -18.29 8.18 5.62
CA PRO A 142 -19.51 7.44 5.86
C PRO A 142 -19.92 6.78 4.55
N GLU A 143 -19.89 5.47 4.58
CA GLU A 143 -20.60 4.53 3.73
C GLU A 143 -20.79 4.89 2.25
N ALA A 144 -20.16 4.07 1.41
CA ALA A 144 -20.70 3.84 0.08
C ALA A 144 -21.95 2.96 0.17
#